data_fbb2fc758deb0cfa3ab9d598c43af734
#
_entry.id   fbb2fc758deb0cfa3ab9d598c43af734
#
_cell.length_a   1.000
_cell.length_b   1.000
_cell.length_c   1.000
_cell.angle_alpha   90.00
_cell.angle_beta   90.00
_cell.angle_gamma   90.00
#
_symmetry.space_group_name_H-M   'P 1'
#
loop_
_entity.id
_entity.type
_entity.pdbx_description
1 polymer ?
#
loop_
_entity_poly.entity_id
_entity_poly.type
_entity_poly.pdbx_seq_one_letter_code
_entity_poly.pdbx_strand_id
1 'polypeptide(L)'
;DYLRDVDEGEKTLLNRKTERYWAFFDRVKLQIAEEYSAHKVYQRRDPTGNIYGVKDRYSTIRVTLNSDGSVRQLHVSRRSGLDFLDDEAVRSVREAAPFHNPPEGLKDQDGLIHFTFGFYLEITNEPNFRIFR
;
A
#
# COMPACT_ATOMS: atom_id res chain seq x y z
N ASP A 1 -7.89 -9.73 11.44
CA ASP A 1 -6.65 -9.64 10.67
C ASP A 1 -7.01 -9.52 9.18
N TYR A 2 -6.53 -8.47 8.54
CA TYR A 2 -6.88 -8.22 7.15
C TYR A 2 -6.31 -9.26 6.16
N LEU A 3 -5.29 -10.02 6.58
CA LEU A 3 -4.76 -11.13 5.79
C LEU A 3 -5.78 -12.25 5.58
N ARG A 4 -6.79 -12.32 6.45
CA ARG A 4 -7.85 -13.33 6.31
C ARG A 4 -8.70 -13.13 5.06
N ASP A 5 -8.70 -11.90 4.52
CA ASP A 5 -9.47 -11.59 3.33
C ASP A 5 -8.77 -12.01 2.04
N VAL A 6 -7.54 -12.51 2.15
CA VAL A 6 -6.75 -12.96 1.02
C VAL A 6 -6.86 -14.48 0.94
N ASP A 7 -7.23 -14.99 -0.25
CA ASP A 7 -7.30 -16.41 -0.50
C ASP A 7 -5.94 -17.09 -0.25
N GLU A 8 -5.96 -18.30 0.29
CA GLU A 8 -4.75 -19.02 0.67
C GLU A 8 -3.83 -19.28 -0.53
N GLY A 9 -4.41 -19.59 -1.69
CA GLY A 9 -3.63 -19.76 -2.92
C GLY A 9 -3.00 -18.47 -3.38
N GLU A 10 -3.72 -17.35 -3.27
CA GLU A 10 -3.19 -16.03 -3.57
C GLU A 10 -2.05 -15.67 -2.63
N LYS A 11 -2.21 -15.91 -1.33
CA LYS A 11 -1.13 -15.65 -0.36
C LYS A 11 0.15 -16.38 -0.73
N THR A 12 0.05 -17.66 -1.11
CA THR A 12 1.22 -18.45 -1.47
C THR A 12 1.91 -17.88 -2.70
N LEU A 13 1.14 -17.49 -3.72
CA LEU A 13 1.68 -16.89 -4.93
C LEU A 13 2.31 -15.52 -4.63
N LEU A 14 1.63 -14.70 -3.83
CA LEU A 14 2.11 -13.39 -3.41
C LEU A 14 3.43 -13.50 -2.67
N ASN A 15 3.51 -14.42 -1.72
CA ASN A 15 4.73 -14.63 -0.94
C ASN A 15 5.92 -15.00 -1.83
N ARG A 16 5.69 -15.87 -2.82
CA ARG A 16 6.77 -16.28 -3.74
C ARG A 16 7.24 -15.12 -4.60
N LYS A 17 6.31 -14.30 -5.11
CA LYS A 17 6.68 -13.12 -5.91
C LYS A 17 7.38 -12.07 -5.07
N THR A 18 6.88 -11.79 -3.87
CA THR A 18 7.50 -10.83 -2.97
C THR A 18 8.90 -11.28 -2.59
N GLU A 19 9.06 -12.56 -2.26
CA GLU A 19 10.37 -13.13 -1.94
C GLU A 19 11.36 -13.00 -3.10
N ARG A 20 10.92 -13.38 -4.30
CA ARG A 20 11.77 -13.38 -5.49
C ARG A 20 12.17 -11.97 -5.91
N TYR A 21 11.28 -10.98 -5.72
CA TYR A 21 11.50 -9.62 -6.17
C TYR A 21 11.51 -8.62 -5.01
N TRP A 22 11.94 -9.08 -3.83
CA TRP A 22 11.89 -8.28 -2.62
C TRP A 22 12.59 -6.93 -2.77
N ALA A 23 13.68 -6.87 -3.53
CA ALA A 23 14.44 -5.64 -3.71
C ALA A 23 13.60 -4.56 -4.39
N PHE A 24 12.82 -4.93 -5.39
CA PHE A 24 11.91 -4.01 -6.06
C PHE A 24 10.82 -3.55 -5.10
N PHE A 25 10.17 -4.48 -4.40
CA PHE A 25 9.10 -4.13 -3.47
C PHE A 25 9.60 -3.35 -2.27
N ASP A 26 10.84 -3.59 -1.84
CA ASP A 26 11.44 -2.78 -0.78
C ASP A 26 11.63 -1.33 -1.23
N ARG A 27 12.08 -1.12 -2.47
CA ARG A 27 12.18 0.23 -3.04
C ARG A 27 10.81 0.91 -3.14
N VAL A 28 9.80 0.17 -3.59
CA VAL A 28 8.41 0.67 -3.64
C VAL A 28 7.97 1.14 -2.25
N LYS A 29 8.19 0.28 -1.27
CA LYS A 29 7.84 0.57 0.12
C LYS A 29 8.53 1.84 0.62
N LEU A 30 9.83 1.97 0.38
CA LEU A 30 10.59 3.13 0.83
C LEU A 30 10.13 4.42 0.15
N GLN A 31 9.89 4.36 -1.17
CA GLN A 31 9.41 5.53 -1.90
C GLN A 31 8.04 5.99 -1.39
N ILE A 32 7.14 5.05 -1.14
CA ILE A 32 5.82 5.38 -0.59
C ILE A 32 5.95 5.94 0.83
N ALA A 33 6.82 5.34 1.65
CA ALA A 33 7.01 5.79 3.03
C ALA A 33 7.48 7.24 3.11
N GLU A 34 8.28 7.70 2.17
CA GLU A 34 8.73 9.09 2.13
C GLU A 34 7.57 10.06 1.93
N GLU A 35 6.51 9.62 1.25
CA GLU A 35 5.36 10.47 0.93
C GLU A 35 4.21 10.34 1.93
N TYR A 36 4.11 9.21 2.62
CA TYR A 36 2.96 8.90 3.46
C TYR A 36 3.00 9.68 4.77
N SER A 37 1.97 10.50 5.00
CA SER A 37 1.88 11.39 6.16
C SER A 37 0.62 11.15 6.99
N ALA A 38 0.22 9.89 7.17
CA ALA A 38 -1.02 9.53 7.83
C ALA A 38 -1.11 10.04 9.28
N HIS A 39 0.00 9.99 10.03
CA HIS A 39 0.03 10.52 11.39
C HIS A 39 -0.31 12.00 11.45
N LYS A 40 0.27 12.79 10.54
CA LYS A 40 0.03 14.23 10.48
C LYS A 40 -1.41 14.54 10.10
N VAL A 41 -1.94 13.80 9.12
CA VAL A 41 -3.32 13.98 8.68
C VAL A 41 -4.29 13.63 9.82
N TYR A 42 -4.03 12.50 10.49
CA TYR A 42 -4.85 12.04 11.60
C TYR A 42 -4.84 13.04 12.75
N GLN A 43 -3.66 13.53 13.14
CA GLN A 43 -3.52 14.50 14.22
C GLN A 43 -4.22 15.81 13.94
N ARG A 44 -4.20 16.27 12.70
CA ARG A 44 -4.92 17.48 12.31
C ARG A 44 -6.43 17.32 12.41
N ARG A 45 -6.93 16.12 12.10
CA ARG A 45 -8.36 15.84 12.13
C ARG A 45 -8.88 15.51 13.51
N ASP A 46 -8.02 14.97 14.37
CA ASP A 46 -8.40 14.52 15.71
C ASP A 46 -7.24 14.70 16.69
N PRO A 47 -6.93 15.97 17.06
CA PRO A 47 -5.77 16.24 17.93
C PRO A 47 -5.83 15.54 19.30
N THR A 48 -7.02 15.29 19.83
CA THR A 48 -7.19 14.71 21.16
C THR A 48 -7.52 13.23 21.15
N GLY A 49 -7.81 12.65 19.98
CA GLY A 49 -8.26 11.27 19.87
C GLY A 49 -9.72 11.05 20.23
N ASN A 50 -10.48 12.12 20.43
CA ASN A 50 -11.87 12.03 20.90
C ASN A 50 -12.90 11.88 19.77
N ILE A 51 -12.50 12.15 18.51
CA ILE A 51 -13.43 12.08 17.37
C ILE A 51 -13.40 10.69 16.75
N TYR A 52 -12.21 10.23 16.33
CA TYR A 52 -12.05 8.96 15.63
C TYR A 52 -11.44 7.87 16.48
N GLY A 53 -11.01 8.21 17.71
CA GLY A 53 -10.47 7.27 18.67
C GLY A 53 -8.98 7.00 18.45
N VAL A 54 -8.53 5.92 19.07
CA VAL A 54 -7.11 5.55 19.07
C VAL A 54 -6.88 4.12 18.54
N LYS A 55 -7.88 3.55 17.89
CA LYS A 55 -7.75 2.20 17.34
C LYS A 55 -6.89 2.22 16.09
N ASP A 56 -6.20 1.14 15.86
CA ASP A 56 -5.40 0.97 14.67
C ASP A 56 -6.27 0.96 13.42
N ARG A 57 -5.71 1.49 12.34
CA ARG A 57 -6.38 1.58 11.05
C ARG A 57 -5.52 0.95 9.99
N TYR A 58 -6.13 0.28 9.06
CA TYR A 58 -5.42 -0.20 7.90
C TYR A 58 -6.31 -0.19 6.66
N SER A 59 -5.65 -0.09 5.52
CA SER A 59 -6.30 -0.09 4.23
C SER A 59 -5.42 -0.83 3.24
N THR A 60 -5.99 -1.29 2.15
CA THR A 60 -5.22 -1.89 1.08
C THR A 60 -5.54 -1.19 -0.23
N ILE A 61 -4.49 -0.95 -1.01
CA ILE A 61 -4.59 -0.31 -2.32
C ILE A 61 -4.13 -1.32 -3.36
N ARG A 62 -4.99 -1.61 -4.31
CA ARG A 62 -4.61 -2.41 -5.47
C ARG A 62 -3.90 -1.50 -6.46
N VAL A 63 -2.66 -1.83 -6.78
CA VAL A 63 -1.81 -1.03 -7.63
C VAL A 63 -1.63 -1.75 -8.96
N THR A 64 -1.84 -1.03 -10.05
CA THR A 64 -1.50 -1.50 -11.39
C THR A 64 -0.48 -0.55 -11.97
N LEU A 65 0.68 -1.09 -12.33
CA LEU A 65 1.75 -0.31 -12.96
C LEU A 65 1.86 -0.66 -14.42
N ASN A 66 2.22 0.33 -15.22
CA ASN A 66 2.69 0.12 -16.57
C ASN A 66 4.06 -0.57 -16.55
N SER A 67 4.51 -1.06 -17.68
CA SER A 67 5.78 -1.79 -17.77
C SER A 67 6.98 -0.95 -17.38
N ASP A 68 6.87 0.38 -17.47
CA ASP A 68 7.94 1.31 -17.08
C ASP A 68 7.92 1.70 -15.60
N GLY A 69 6.95 1.19 -14.83
CA GLY A 69 6.82 1.50 -13.41
C GLY A 69 5.94 2.69 -13.08
N SER A 70 5.39 3.36 -14.08
CA SER A 70 4.41 4.42 -13.83
C SER A 70 3.07 3.83 -13.39
N VAL A 71 2.30 4.60 -12.63
CA VAL A 71 1.00 4.15 -12.14
C VAL A 71 -0.03 4.22 -13.27
N ARG A 72 -0.68 3.09 -13.53
CA ARG A 72 -1.79 3.03 -14.46
C ARG A 72 -3.13 3.19 -13.74
N GLN A 73 -3.29 2.50 -12.61
CA GLN A 73 -4.54 2.53 -11.87
C GLN A 73 -4.29 2.23 -10.40
N LEU A 74 -5.05 2.91 -9.54
CA LEU A 74 -5.08 2.66 -8.10
C LEU A 74 -6.52 2.43 -7.68
N HIS A 75 -6.73 1.42 -6.83
CA HIS A 75 -8.05 1.10 -6.34
C HIS A 75 -7.97 0.75 -4.86
N VAL A 76 -8.79 1.42 -4.03
CA VAL A 76 -8.90 1.07 -2.62
C VAL A 76 -9.69 -0.23 -2.52
N SER A 77 -9.02 -1.33 -2.23
CA SER A 77 -9.66 -2.64 -2.14
C SER A 77 -10.19 -2.94 -0.74
N ARG A 78 -9.59 -2.33 0.28
CA ARG A 78 -10.09 -2.40 1.65
C ARG A 78 -9.98 -1.03 2.29
N ARG A 79 -11.10 -0.52 2.78
CA ARG A 79 -11.17 0.81 3.38
C ARG A 79 -10.80 0.75 4.86
N SER A 80 -10.14 1.81 5.32
CA SER A 80 -9.77 1.95 6.74
C SER A 80 -10.96 2.32 7.63
N GLY A 81 -12.04 2.80 7.03
CA GLY A 81 -13.16 3.39 7.74
C GLY A 81 -13.10 4.91 7.80
N LEU A 82 -11.99 5.51 7.37
CA LEU A 82 -11.81 6.97 7.33
C LEU A 82 -11.34 7.37 5.94
N ASP A 83 -12.19 8.09 5.22
CA ASP A 83 -11.90 8.45 3.83
C ASP A 83 -10.61 9.26 3.70
N PHE A 84 -10.34 10.15 4.65
CA PHE A 84 -9.14 10.99 4.57
C PHE A 84 -7.85 10.17 4.70
N LEU A 85 -7.86 9.05 5.42
CA LEU A 85 -6.72 8.14 5.49
C LEU A 85 -6.55 7.36 4.19
N ASP A 86 -7.66 6.92 3.61
CA ASP A 86 -7.62 6.19 2.34
C ASP A 86 -7.15 7.12 1.21
N ASP A 87 -7.60 8.38 1.23
CA ASP A 87 -7.14 9.39 0.27
C ASP A 87 -5.65 9.65 0.43
N GLU A 88 -5.16 9.71 1.66
CA GLU A 88 -3.72 9.91 1.91
C GLU A 88 -2.90 8.71 1.40
N ALA A 89 -3.40 7.50 1.58
CA ALA A 89 -2.75 6.31 1.05
C ALA A 89 -2.63 6.36 -0.48
N VAL A 90 -3.72 6.70 -1.15
CA VAL A 90 -3.73 6.85 -2.62
C VAL A 90 -2.77 7.96 -3.05
N ARG A 91 -2.84 9.12 -2.38
CA ARG A 91 -1.95 10.25 -2.67
C ARG A 91 -0.49 9.83 -2.57
N SER A 92 -0.13 9.11 -1.51
CA SER A 92 1.26 8.74 -1.27
C SER A 92 1.81 7.82 -2.37
N VAL A 93 1.00 6.89 -2.87
CA VAL A 93 1.42 6.02 -3.97
C VAL A 93 1.60 6.83 -5.26
N ARG A 94 0.66 7.73 -5.56
CA ARG A 94 0.75 8.58 -6.74
C ARG A 94 1.98 9.47 -6.73
N GLU A 95 2.25 10.09 -5.60
CA GLU A 95 3.40 10.99 -5.48
C GLU A 95 4.73 10.23 -5.47
N ALA A 96 4.74 9.02 -4.97
CA ALA A 96 5.96 8.20 -4.95
C ALA A 96 6.33 7.67 -6.33
N ALA A 97 5.36 7.48 -7.21
CA ALA A 97 5.59 6.93 -8.55
C ALA A 97 6.38 7.92 -9.43
N PRO A 98 7.09 7.46 -10.46
CA PRO A 98 7.15 6.08 -10.93
C PRO A 98 8.11 5.21 -10.11
N PHE A 99 7.87 3.90 -10.16
CA PHE A 99 8.74 2.92 -9.52
C PHE A 99 9.64 2.31 -10.60
N HIS A 100 10.80 2.91 -10.79
CA HIS A 100 11.68 2.62 -11.91
C HIS A 100 12.20 1.18 -11.95
N ASN A 101 12.47 0.72 -13.14
CA ASN A 101 13.13 -0.56 -13.41
C ASN A 101 12.45 -1.77 -12.75
N PRO A 102 11.13 -1.96 -12.99
CA PRO A 102 10.49 -3.17 -12.48
C PRO A 102 11.06 -4.40 -13.19
N PRO A 103 11.30 -5.49 -12.44
CA PRO A 103 11.79 -6.72 -13.05
C PRO A 103 10.83 -7.26 -14.10
N GLU A 104 11.39 -7.77 -15.21
CA GLU A 104 10.58 -8.34 -16.28
C GLU A 104 9.66 -9.46 -15.81
N GLY A 105 10.13 -10.27 -14.86
CA GLY A 105 9.34 -11.39 -14.35
C GLY A 105 8.12 -11.00 -13.54
N LEU A 106 7.98 -9.71 -13.17
CA LEU A 106 6.79 -9.21 -12.48
C LEU A 106 5.63 -8.92 -13.42
N LYS A 107 5.91 -8.74 -14.71
CA LYS A 107 4.87 -8.42 -15.67
C LYS A 107 3.98 -9.62 -15.93
N ASP A 108 2.69 -9.41 -15.86
CA ASP A 108 1.70 -10.41 -16.18
C ASP A 108 1.52 -10.49 -17.71
N GLN A 109 0.62 -11.36 -18.16
CA GLN A 109 0.41 -11.58 -19.60
C GLN A 109 -0.08 -10.32 -20.32
N ASP A 110 -0.74 -9.41 -19.59
CA ASP A 110 -1.22 -8.14 -20.14
C ASP A 110 -0.11 -7.09 -20.25
N GLY A 111 1.12 -7.43 -19.84
CA GLY A 111 2.25 -6.50 -19.84
C GLY A 111 2.26 -5.55 -18.65
N LEU A 112 1.33 -5.69 -17.73
CA LEU A 112 1.17 -4.82 -16.57
C LEU A 112 1.65 -5.53 -15.31
N ILE A 113 1.90 -4.74 -14.27
CA ILE A 113 2.31 -5.25 -12.97
C ILE A 113 1.18 -4.98 -11.99
N HIS A 114 0.71 -6.04 -11.33
CA HIS A 114 -0.39 -5.96 -10.37
C HIS A 114 0.08 -6.41 -9.00
N PHE A 115 -0.19 -5.59 -7.99
CA PHE A 115 0.05 -6.00 -6.60
C PHE A 115 -0.87 -5.19 -5.68
N THR A 116 -1.00 -5.68 -4.45
CA THR A 116 -1.76 -4.99 -3.41
C THR A 116 -0.79 -4.49 -2.36
N PHE A 117 -0.89 -3.21 -2.00
CA PHE A 117 -0.06 -2.59 -0.99
C PHE A 117 -0.91 -2.30 0.24
N GLY A 118 -0.46 -2.80 1.41
CA GLY A 118 -1.17 -2.61 2.66
C GLY A 118 -0.58 -1.46 3.47
N PHE A 119 -1.47 -0.60 3.98
CA PHE A 119 -1.11 0.49 4.89
C PHE A 119 -1.68 0.16 6.26
N TYR A 120 -0.80 0.14 7.25
CA TYR A 120 -1.19 -0.10 8.63
C TYR A 120 -0.76 1.10 9.46
N LEU A 121 -1.72 1.78 10.06
CA LEU A 121 -1.47 2.93 10.91
C LEU A 121 -1.74 2.56 12.36
N GLU A 122 -0.69 2.50 13.15
CA GLU A 122 -0.81 2.43 14.60
C GLU A 122 -0.85 3.84 15.15
N ILE A 123 -1.91 4.17 15.87
CA ILE A 123 -2.12 5.56 16.31
C ILE A 123 -1.03 6.03 17.25
N THR A 124 -0.45 5.12 18.02
CA THR A 124 0.59 5.44 19.00
C THR A 124 2.01 5.23 18.50
N ASN A 125 2.18 4.64 17.30
CA ASN A 125 3.48 4.26 16.75
C ASN A 125 3.62 4.72 15.32
N GLU A 126 4.81 4.46 14.74
CA GLU A 126 5.06 4.72 13.33
C GLU A 126 4.21 3.81 12.45
N PRO A 127 3.78 4.27 11.28
CA PRO A 127 3.01 3.42 10.36
C PRO A 127 3.84 2.26 9.86
N ASN A 128 3.18 1.12 9.68
CA ASN A 128 3.77 -0.07 9.11
C ASN A 128 3.21 -0.32 7.73
N PHE A 129 4.04 -0.83 6.83
CA PHE A 129 3.66 -1.12 5.45
C PHE A 129 3.79 -2.61 5.17
N ARG A 130 2.85 -3.14 4.39
CA ARG A 130 2.88 -4.53 3.95
C ARG A 130 2.54 -4.59 2.47
N ILE A 131 3.28 -5.42 1.75
CA ILE A 131 3.10 -5.56 0.31
C ILE A 131 2.56 -6.95 0.01
N PHE A 132 1.49 -6.98 -0.79
CA PHE A 132 0.89 -8.20 -1.31
C PHE A 132 0.84 -8.12 -2.82
N ARG A 133 0.88 -9.30 -3.41
CA ARG A 133 0.87 -9.36 -4.85
C ARG A 133 -0.44 -9.94 -5.35
#